data_d078599c77ef73dd345f8fda95231271
#
_entry.id   d078599c77ef73dd345f8fda95231271
#
_cell.length_a   1.000
_cell.length_b   1.000
_cell.length_c   1.000
_cell.angle_alpha   90.00
_cell.angle_beta   90.00
_cell.angle_gamma   90.00
#
_symmetry.space_group_name_H-M   'P 1'
#
loop_
_entity.id
_entity.type
_entity.pdbx_description
1 polymer ?
#
loop_
_entity_poly.entity_id
_entity_poly.type
_entity_poly.pdbx_seq_one_letter_code
_entity_poly.pdbx_strand_id
1 'polypeptide(L)'
;MSDEISGLVKHGVWVEADLPPDRKAVGTKWVFKRKVNQFGDVTQHKGRLVGKGYTQLWGIDVYASFMPTPGVEVLRTVLAYTAHQDWELCHWDVRQAFIQADMDEDIYVRLCDGCGVWSGKIVKLLKSLYGCRQSGRNFYLLMVSILKEIGFEQCGADQCLLRLVCDGRVVTLIAPHVDDLMVTGELDSVNWVREQIRQRLEIEDLGDLCFYMGCEVTRDRHARTITIRQTAYVKEVCRRYGTE
;
A
#
# COMPACT_ATOMS: atom_id res chain seq x y z
N MET A 1 8.00 -4.85 -18.82
CA MET A 1 9.37 -4.73 -18.26
C MET A 1 9.95 -3.36 -18.55
N SER A 2 9.98 -2.93 -19.81
CA SER A 2 10.49 -1.60 -20.20
C SER A 2 9.78 -0.46 -19.42
N ASP A 3 8.46 -0.45 -19.38
CA ASP A 3 7.67 0.58 -18.69
C ASP A 3 7.94 0.63 -17.18
N GLU A 4 8.16 -0.55 -16.56
CA GLU A 4 8.52 -0.62 -15.13
C GLU A 4 9.89 0.03 -14.87
N ILE A 5 10.90 -0.31 -15.68
CA ILE A 5 12.24 0.28 -15.55
C ILE A 5 12.20 1.79 -15.81
N SER A 6 11.50 2.22 -16.86
CA SER A 6 11.33 3.66 -17.17
C SER A 6 10.67 4.40 -16.02
N GLY A 7 9.66 3.80 -15.38
CA GLY A 7 9.02 4.35 -14.19
C GLY A 7 9.97 4.48 -13.02
N LEU A 8 10.71 3.42 -12.69
CA LEU A 8 11.68 3.40 -11.59
C LEU A 8 12.80 4.43 -11.79
N VAL A 9 13.32 4.55 -13.01
CA VAL A 9 14.34 5.57 -13.37
C VAL A 9 13.76 6.98 -13.28
N LYS A 10 12.55 7.20 -13.80
CA LYS A 10 11.87 8.52 -13.70
C LYS A 10 11.68 8.97 -12.26
N HIS A 11 11.36 8.05 -11.35
CA HIS A 11 11.21 8.34 -9.93
C HIS A 11 12.56 8.42 -9.18
N GLY A 12 13.70 8.24 -9.85
CA GLY A 12 15.02 8.31 -9.23
C GLY A 12 15.22 7.24 -8.14
N VAL A 13 14.73 6.01 -8.36
CA VAL A 13 14.71 4.95 -7.34
C VAL A 13 16.12 4.54 -6.94
N TRP A 14 17.10 4.69 -7.84
CA TRP A 14 18.49 4.33 -7.60
C TRP A 14 19.50 5.20 -8.35
N VAL A 15 20.75 5.10 -7.93
CA VAL A 15 21.92 5.59 -8.64
C VAL A 15 22.89 4.45 -8.89
N GLU A 16 23.65 4.50 -9.99
CA GLU A 16 24.76 3.57 -10.23
C GLU A 16 25.83 3.76 -9.13
N ALA A 17 26.34 2.68 -8.57
CA ALA A 17 27.29 2.73 -7.47
C ALA A 17 28.24 1.54 -7.49
N ASP A 18 29.45 1.77 -6.98
CA ASP A 18 30.36 0.68 -6.65
C ASP A 18 29.93 0.01 -5.35
N LEU A 19 30.07 -1.32 -5.29
CA LEU A 19 29.76 -2.06 -4.08
C LEU A 19 30.87 -1.86 -3.04
N PRO A 20 30.60 -1.33 -1.85
CA PRO A 20 31.59 -1.27 -0.80
C PRO A 20 32.11 -2.67 -0.42
N PRO A 21 33.40 -2.79 -0.02
CA PRO A 21 34.05 -4.08 0.21
C PRO A 21 33.41 -4.88 1.37
N ASP A 22 32.77 -4.20 2.30
CA ASP A 22 32.08 -4.77 3.47
C ASP A 22 30.60 -5.06 3.23
N ARG A 23 30.08 -4.80 2.02
CA ARG A 23 28.67 -4.95 1.66
C ARG A 23 28.44 -6.08 0.65
N LYS A 24 27.25 -6.64 0.69
CA LYS A 24 26.78 -7.62 -0.28
C LYS A 24 25.57 -7.07 -1.02
N ALA A 25 25.63 -7.09 -2.34
CA ALA A 25 24.49 -6.64 -3.12
C ALA A 25 23.31 -7.62 -3.00
N VAL A 26 22.15 -7.09 -2.66
CA VAL A 26 20.87 -7.81 -2.67
C VAL A 26 20.48 -8.07 -4.13
N GLY A 27 20.17 -9.30 -4.49
CA GLY A 27 19.71 -9.63 -5.85
C GLY A 27 18.30 -9.08 -6.10
N THR A 28 17.97 -8.87 -7.38
CA THR A 28 16.60 -8.58 -7.80
C THR A 28 16.03 -9.72 -8.63
N LYS A 29 14.73 -9.69 -8.89
CA LYS A 29 14.02 -10.58 -9.80
C LYS A 29 12.77 -9.92 -10.37
N TRP A 30 12.29 -10.45 -11.49
CA TRP A 30 10.99 -10.10 -12.02
C TRP A 30 9.88 -10.93 -11.38
N VAL A 31 8.78 -10.26 -11.03
CA VAL A 31 7.54 -10.90 -10.64
C VAL A 31 6.47 -10.50 -11.65
N PHE A 32 5.89 -11.49 -12.31
CA PHE A 32 4.85 -11.29 -13.32
C PHE A 32 3.49 -11.67 -12.75
N LYS A 33 2.51 -10.80 -12.96
CA LYS A 33 1.10 -11.05 -12.61
C LYS A 33 0.22 -10.77 -13.81
N ARG A 34 -0.71 -11.68 -14.08
CA ARG A 34 -1.82 -11.47 -15.02
C ARG A 34 -3.01 -10.92 -14.25
N LYS A 35 -3.53 -9.77 -14.67
CA LYS A 35 -4.83 -9.30 -14.22
C LYS A 35 -5.89 -9.92 -15.13
N VAL A 36 -6.93 -10.43 -14.55
CA VAL A 36 -8.08 -11.01 -15.26
C VAL A 36 -9.35 -10.24 -14.89
N ASN A 37 -10.28 -10.13 -15.85
CA ASN A 37 -11.61 -9.60 -15.58
C ASN A 37 -12.48 -10.64 -14.88
N GLN A 38 -13.73 -10.28 -14.59
CA GLN A 38 -14.74 -11.18 -13.98
C GLN A 38 -15.08 -12.41 -14.85
N PHE A 39 -14.77 -12.40 -16.14
CA PHE A 39 -14.99 -13.49 -17.08
C PHE A 39 -13.77 -14.41 -17.23
N GLY A 40 -12.63 -14.09 -16.56
CA GLY A 40 -11.40 -14.86 -16.66
C GLY A 40 -10.46 -14.42 -17.78
N ASP A 41 -10.83 -13.41 -18.57
CA ASP A 41 -9.97 -12.91 -19.65
C ASP A 41 -8.81 -12.08 -19.10
N VAL A 42 -7.62 -12.27 -19.66
CA VAL A 42 -6.44 -11.50 -19.26
C VAL A 42 -6.56 -10.07 -19.78
N THR A 43 -6.70 -9.11 -18.87
CA THR A 43 -6.80 -7.68 -19.19
C THR A 43 -5.45 -6.98 -19.19
N GLN A 44 -4.49 -7.46 -18.38
CA GLN A 44 -3.17 -6.85 -18.28
C GLN A 44 -2.11 -7.84 -17.82
N HIS A 45 -0.93 -7.76 -18.44
CA HIS A 45 0.29 -8.37 -17.93
C HIS A 45 1.10 -7.32 -17.18
N LYS A 46 1.29 -7.52 -15.87
CA LYS A 46 2.07 -6.60 -15.02
C LYS A 46 3.37 -7.29 -14.61
N GLY A 47 4.50 -6.67 -14.93
CA GLY A 47 5.82 -7.07 -14.43
C GLY A 47 6.30 -6.07 -13.40
N ARG A 48 6.77 -6.55 -12.26
CA ARG A 48 7.41 -5.73 -11.22
C ARG A 48 8.84 -6.20 -10.99
N LEU A 49 9.77 -5.25 -10.93
CA LEU A 49 11.11 -5.52 -10.44
C LEU A 49 11.07 -5.52 -8.91
N VAL A 50 11.54 -6.61 -8.30
CA VAL A 50 11.51 -6.75 -6.83
C VAL A 50 12.86 -7.15 -6.27
N GLY A 51 13.24 -6.56 -5.13
CA GLY A 51 14.40 -6.97 -4.35
C GLY A 51 14.18 -8.34 -3.70
N LYS A 52 15.24 -9.12 -3.58
CA LYS A 52 15.22 -10.40 -2.85
C LYS A 52 15.42 -10.15 -1.36
N GLY A 53 14.48 -9.46 -0.69
CA GLY A 53 14.58 -9.04 0.71
C GLY A 53 14.89 -10.16 1.69
N TYR A 54 14.57 -11.42 1.33
CA TYR A 54 14.93 -12.58 2.14
C TYR A 54 16.46 -12.83 2.22
N THR A 55 17.25 -12.18 1.35
CA THR A 55 18.72 -12.22 1.39
C THR A 55 19.32 -11.05 2.15
N GLN A 56 18.54 -10.07 2.57
CA GLN A 56 19.00 -8.94 3.40
C GLN A 56 19.40 -9.42 4.79
N LEU A 57 20.48 -8.88 5.31
CA LEU A 57 21.04 -9.21 6.61
C LEU A 57 20.57 -8.20 7.66
N TRP A 58 20.01 -8.70 8.76
CA TRP A 58 19.64 -7.89 9.90
C TRP A 58 20.88 -7.24 10.55
N GLY A 59 20.75 -5.96 10.92
CA GLY A 59 21.85 -5.19 11.50
C GLY A 59 22.88 -4.67 10.48
N ILE A 60 22.68 -4.96 9.18
CA ILE A 60 23.50 -4.45 8.07
C ILE A 60 22.63 -3.80 7.00
N ASP A 61 21.66 -4.57 6.47
CA ASP A 61 20.76 -4.12 5.40
C ASP A 61 19.38 -3.72 5.93
N VAL A 62 19.01 -4.15 7.13
CA VAL A 62 17.70 -3.90 7.75
C VAL A 62 17.86 -3.76 9.25
N TYR A 63 17.35 -2.67 9.79
CA TYR A 63 17.28 -2.45 11.25
C TYR A 63 15.85 -2.51 11.77
N ALA A 64 14.86 -2.16 10.94
CA ALA A 64 13.45 -2.25 11.27
C ALA A 64 12.61 -2.53 10.01
N SER A 65 11.63 -3.42 10.12
CA SER A 65 10.74 -3.75 9.00
C SER A 65 9.27 -3.81 9.40
N PHE A 66 8.96 -3.60 10.68
CA PHE A 66 7.59 -3.69 11.15
C PHE A 66 6.74 -2.56 10.57
N MET A 67 5.66 -2.94 9.91
CA MET A 67 4.62 -2.05 9.41
C MET A 67 3.31 -2.48 10.07
N PRO A 68 2.67 -1.61 10.86
CA PRO A 68 1.36 -1.92 11.39
C PRO A 68 0.33 -2.03 10.27
N THR A 69 -0.64 -2.92 10.44
CA THR A 69 -1.80 -3.05 9.56
C THR A 69 -3.07 -3.03 10.41
N PRO A 70 -4.16 -2.42 9.95
CA PRO A 70 -5.39 -2.35 10.74
C PRO A 70 -5.93 -3.75 11.02
N GLY A 71 -6.38 -3.98 12.26
CA GLY A 71 -7.04 -5.22 12.66
C GLY A 71 -8.47 -5.32 12.09
N VAL A 72 -9.01 -6.53 12.03
CA VAL A 72 -10.40 -6.76 11.59
C VAL A 72 -11.40 -6.07 12.51
N GLU A 73 -11.06 -5.95 13.79
CA GLU A 73 -11.86 -5.24 14.80
C GLU A 73 -11.96 -3.75 14.48
N VAL A 74 -10.85 -3.13 14.07
CA VAL A 74 -10.81 -1.74 13.62
C VAL A 74 -11.67 -1.56 12.38
N LEU A 75 -11.52 -2.43 11.38
CA LEU A 75 -12.35 -2.39 10.18
C LEU A 75 -13.84 -2.43 10.53
N ARG A 76 -14.28 -3.39 11.36
CA ARG A 76 -15.67 -3.53 11.78
C ARG A 76 -16.18 -2.29 12.53
N THR A 77 -15.39 -1.76 13.45
CA THR A 77 -15.75 -0.57 14.23
C THR A 77 -15.91 0.65 13.34
N VAL A 78 -14.96 0.90 12.44
CA VAL A 78 -15.01 2.01 11.48
C VAL A 78 -16.22 1.90 10.57
N LEU A 79 -16.51 0.71 10.01
CA LEU A 79 -17.66 0.50 9.15
C LEU A 79 -19.00 0.67 9.89
N ALA A 80 -19.09 0.20 11.14
CA ALA A 80 -20.28 0.41 11.99
C ALA A 80 -20.50 1.91 12.28
N TYR A 81 -19.43 2.63 12.60
CA TYR A 81 -19.48 4.07 12.82
C TYR A 81 -19.86 4.83 11.55
N THR A 82 -19.30 4.45 10.40
CA THR A 82 -19.63 4.98 9.06
C THR A 82 -21.12 4.81 8.75
N ALA A 83 -21.68 3.64 9.00
CA ALA A 83 -23.10 3.36 8.76
C ALA A 83 -23.99 4.20 9.69
N HIS A 84 -23.60 4.35 10.97
CA HIS A 84 -24.32 5.14 11.96
C HIS A 84 -24.36 6.63 11.59
N GLN A 85 -23.23 7.20 11.19
CA GLN A 85 -23.10 8.62 10.83
C GLN A 85 -23.60 8.93 9.42
N ASP A 86 -23.88 7.91 8.62
CA ASP A 86 -24.14 8.01 7.16
C ASP A 86 -23.03 8.74 6.39
N TRP A 87 -21.78 8.56 6.82
CA TRP A 87 -20.60 9.14 6.21
C TRP A 87 -20.26 8.53 4.84
N GLU A 88 -19.49 9.25 4.00
CA GLU A 88 -18.90 8.66 2.81
C GLU A 88 -17.95 7.54 3.18
N LEU A 89 -17.80 6.55 2.28
CA LEU A 89 -16.91 5.41 2.44
C LEU A 89 -16.21 5.15 1.11
N CYS A 90 -14.95 5.60 1.03
CA CYS A 90 -14.17 5.62 -0.19
C CYS A 90 -12.99 4.65 -0.13
N HIS A 91 -12.59 4.17 -1.30
CA HIS A 91 -11.40 3.37 -1.49
C HIS A 91 -10.41 4.13 -2.37
N TRP A 92 -9.21 4.43 -1.85
CA TRP A 92 -8.14 5.04 -2.61
C TRP A 92 -6.94 4.10 -2.67
N ASP A 93 -6.28 4.01 -3.84
CA ASP A 93 -5.06 3.24 -4.08
C ASP A 93 -3.88 4.19 -4.26
N VAL A 94 -2.77 3.92 -3.60
CA VAL A 94 -1.55 4.71 -3.81
C VAL A 94 -0.72 4.07 -4.92
N ARG A 95 -0.64 4.77 -6.05
CA ARG A 95 0.12 4.27 -7.19
C ARG A 95 1.60 4.16 -6.84
N GLN A 96 2.19 2.98 -7.10
CA GLN A 96 3.61 2.74 -6.89
C GLN A 96 4.09 3.13 -5.47
N ALA A 97 3.29 2.86 -4.44
CA ALA A 97 3.44 3.34 -3.08
C ALA A 97 4.89 3.28 -2.55
N PHE A 98 5.55 2.13 -2.63
CA PHE A 98 6.88 1.97 -2.03
C PHE A 98 7.93 2.89 -2.63
N ILE A 99 7.95 3.08 -3.95
CA ILE A 99 8.95 3.93 -4.60
C ILE A 99 8.73 5.43 -4.38
N GLN A 100 7.65 5.82 -3.72
CA GLN A 100 7.43 7.19 -3.28
C GLN A 100 8.15 7.48 -1.95
N ALA A 101 8.45 6.45 -1.15
CA ALA A 101 9.18 6.57 0.12
C ALA A 101 10.69 6.45 -0.10
N ASP A 102 11.44 7.28 0.59
CA ASP A 102 12.90 7.20 0.59
C ASP A 102 13.39 5.91 1.25
N MET A 103 14.56 5.42 0.85
CA MET A 103 15.25 4.33 1.50
C MET A 103 16.06 4.90 2.67
N ASP A 104 15.82 4.41 3.86
CA ASP A 104 16.44 4.90 5.11
C ASP A 104 17.80 4.23 5.43
N GLU A 105 18.09 3.10 4.74
CA GLU A 105 19.40 2.42 4.88
C GLU A 105 20.16 2.38 3.56
N ASP A 106 21.47 2.19 3.65
CA ASP A 106 22.34 2.00 2.49
C ASP A 106 22.18 0.62 1.88
N ILE A 107 21.26 0.47 0.91
CA ILE A 107 20.98 -0.78 0.23
C ILE A 107 21.57 -0.78 -1.17
N TYR A 108 22.42 -1.76 -1.43
CA TYR A 108 22.96 -2.03 -2.76
C TYR A 108 22.26 -3.22 -3.38
N VAL A 109 21.75 -3.06 -4.59
CA VAL A 109 21.09 -4.13 -5.32
C VAL A 109 21.79 -4.43 -6.62
N ARG A 110 21.85 -5.71 -7.01
CA ARG A 110 22.26 -6.14 -8.34
C ARG A 110 21.01 -6.34 -9.19
N LEU A 111 20.91 -5.56 -10.26
CA LEU A 111 19.79 -5.63 -11.19
C LEU A 111 19.89 -6.89 -12.05
N CYS A 112 18.79 -7.65 -12.10
CA CYS A 112 18.72 -8.89 -12.88
C CYS A 112 18.58 -8.62 -14.40
N ASP A 113 18.70 -9.67 -15.20
CA ASP A 113 18.47 -9.58 -16.63
C ASP A 113 17.07 -9.04 -16.95
N GLY A 114 16.97 -8.37 -18.11
CA GLY A 114 15.74 -7.72 -18.55
C GLY A 114 15.53 -6.30 -18.02
N CYS A 115 16.54 -5.72 -17.35
CA CYS A 115 16.54 -4.31 -16.92
C CYS A 115 17.17 -3.36 -17.98
N GLY A 116 17.32 -3.80 -19.21
CA GLY A 116 17.93 -3.02 -20.30
C GLY A 116 19.40 -2.68 -20.00
N VAL A 117 19.76 -1.41 -20.13
CA VAL A 117 21.13 -0.91 -19.88
C VAL A 117 21.59 -1.07 -18.42
N TRP A 118 20.66 -1.36 -17.52
CA TRP A 118 20.91 -1.56 -16.10
C TRP A 118 21.16 -3.03 -15.72
N SER A 119 20.94 -3.98 -16.65
CA SER A 119 21.12 -5.42 -16.38
C SER A 119 22.53 -5.74 -15.89
N GLY A 120 22.62 -6.46 -14.77
CA GLY A 120 23.87 -6.85 -14.13
C GLY A 120 24.55 -5.78 -13.30
N LYS A 121 24.17 -4.51 -13.45
CA LYS A 121 24.77 -3.39 -12.70
C LYS A 121 24.43 -3.46 -11.23
N ILE A 122 25.31 -2.87 -10.42
CA ILE A 122 25.08 -2.61 -9.01
C ILE A 122 24.61 -1.16 -8.87
N VAL A 123 23.54 -0.98 -8.13
CA VAL A 123 22.97 0.34 -7.85
C VAL A 123 22.69 0.49 -6.36
N LYS A 124 22.81 1.70 -5.84
CA LYS A 124 22.36 2.07 -4.50
C LYS A 124 20.92 2.55 -4.58
N LEU A 125 20.05 2.00 -3.75
CA LEU A 125 18.66 2.45 -3.65
C LEU A 125 18.60 3.81 -2.94
N LEU A 126 17.90 4.75 -3.53
CA LEU A 126 17.54 6.03 -2.93
C LEU A 126 16.09 6.01 -2.44
N LYS A 127 15.26 5.16 -3.05
CA LYS A 127 13.86 4.96 -2.67
C LYS A 127 13.57 3.50 -2.42
N SER A 128 12.53 3.25 -1.67
CA SER A 128 12.09 1.91 -1.31
C SER A 128 11.69 1.11 -2.55
N LEU A 129 12.17 -0.12 -2.66
CA LEU A 129 11.86 -1.03 -3.76
C LEU A 129 10.99 -2.18 -3.27
N TYR A 130 10.00 -2.57 -4.07
CA TYR A 130 9.20 -3.76 -3.78
C TYR A 130 10.09 -4.96 -3.47
N GLY A 131 9.73 -5.71 -2.42
CA GLY A 131 10.44 -6.91 -1.99
C GLY A 131 11.58 -6.68 -1.02
N CYS A 132 12.05 -5.44 -0.78
CA CYS A 132 12.92 -5.12 0.36
C CYS A 132 12.10 -5.14 1.65
N ARG A 133 12.71 -5.60 2.75
CA ARG A 133 12.00 -5.83 4.02
C ARG A 133 11.44 -4.55 4.65
N GLN A 134 12.19 -3.44 4.57
CA GLN A 134 11.83 -2.15 5.16
C GLN A 134 10.89 -1.31 4.30
N SER A 135 10.70 -1.65 3.03
CA SER A 135 9.92 -0.81 2.10
C SER A 135 8.50 -0.53 2.57
N GLY A 136 7.83 -1.52 3.16
CA GLY A 136 6.49 -1.31 3.73
C GLY A 136 6.49 -0.35 4.90
N ARG A 137 7.47 -0.48 5.81
CA ARG A 137 7.64 0.42 6.95
C ARG A 137 7.92 1.85 6.48
N ASN A 138 8.83 2.02 5.52
CA ASN A 138 9.21 3.34 5.01
C ASN A 138 8.01 4.06 4.38
N PHE A 139 7.23 3.33 3.58
CA PHE A 139 6.01 3.89 3.01
C PHE A 139 4.96 4.23 4.07
N TYR A 140 4.76 3.35 5.06
CA TYR A 140 3.85 3.64 6.18
C TYR A 140 4.25 4.92 6.93
N LEU A 141 5.54 5.10 7.22
CA LEU A 141 6.05 6.30 7.89
C LEU A 141 5.83 7.56 7.04
N LEU A 142 6.08 7.49 5.73
CA LEU A 142 5.79 8.57 4.79
C LEU A 142 4.29 8.92 4.81
N MET A 143 3.40 7.92 4.71
CA MET A 143 1.96 8.13 4.73
C MET A 143 1.51 8.79 6.04
N VAL A 144 1.99 8.29 7.18
CA VAL A 144 1.65 8.86 8.49
C VAL A 144 2.18 10.29 8.63
N SER A 145 3.39 10.61 8.13
CA SER A 145 3.92 11.98 8.17
C SER A 145 3.06 12.93 7.35
N ILE A 146 2.69 12.54 6.13
CA ILE A 146 1.81 13.33 5.26
C ILE A 146 0.45 13.57 5.93
N LEU A 147 -0.16 12.53 6.49
CA LEU A 147 -1.46 12.66 7.17
C LEU A 147 -1.37 13.56 8.41
N LYS A 148 -0.27 13.50 9.17
CA LYS A 148 -0.02 14.41 10.31
C LYS A 148 0.15 15.87 9.86
N GLU A 149 0.83 16.13 8.75
CA GLU A 149 0.95 17.47 8.17
C GLU A 149 -0.40 18.04 7.72
N ILE A 150 -1.33 17.18 7.31
CA ILE A 150 -2.70 17.56 6.95
C ILE A 150 -3.57 17.81 8.20
N GLY A 151 -3.10 17.39 9.39
CA GLY A 151 -3.79 17.58 10.66
C GLY A 151 -4.42 16.31 11.25
N PHE A 152 -4.12 15.14 10.68
CA PHE A 152 -4.58 13.88 11.28
C PHE A 152 -3.78 13.51 12.52
N GLU A 153 -4.46 12.83 13.43
CA GLU A 153 -3.91 12.23 14.64
C GLU A 153 -4.08 10.71 14.59
N GLN A 154 -3.06 9.96 15.03
CA GLN A 154 -3.20 8.51 15.21
C GLN A 154 -4.11 8.22 16.39
N CYS A 155 -5.02 7.24 16.24
CA CYS A 155 -5.86 6.79 17.35
C CYS A 155 -5.04 6.00 18.35
N GLY A 156 -5.27 6.26 19.66
CA GLY A 156 -4.55 5.56 20.73
C GLY A 156 -4.84 4.06 20.80
N ALA A 157 -6.00 3.61 20.31
CA ALA A 157 -6.40 2.20 20.32
C ALA A 157 -5.75 1.39 19.17
N ASP A 158 -5.47 2.04 18.04
CA ASP A 158 -4.81 1.42 16.89
C ASP A 158 -4.04 2.48 16.11
N GLN A 159 -2.74 2.28 15.95
CA GLN A 159 -1.86 3.21 15.22
C GLN A 159 -2.12 3.26 13.71
N CYS A 160 -2.82 2.25 13.17
CA CYS A 160 -3.23 2.22 11.77
C CYS A 160 -4.51 2.99 11.49
N LEU A 161 -5.20 3.48 12.53
CA LEU A 161 -6.37 4.33 12.37
C LEU A 161 -5.97 5.76 12.66
N LEU A 162 -6.17 6.64 11.68
CA LEU A 162 -5.93 8.07 11.81
C LEU A 162 -7.27 8.81 11.73
N ARG A 163 -7.40 9.88 12.51
CA ARG A 163 -8.59 10.72 12.58
C ARG A 163 -8.27 12.17 12.31
N LEU A 164 -9.13 12.84 11.58
CA LEU A 164 -9.13 14.28 11.44
C LEU A 164 -10.22 14.85 12.35
N VAL A 165 -9.82 15.80 13.19
CA VAL A 165 -10.73 16.45 14.15
C VAL A 165 -10.90 17.91 13.75
N CYS A 166 -12.15 18.36 13.63
CA CYS A 166 -12.52 19.74 13.39
C CYS A 166 -13.56 20.17 14.45
N ASP A 167 -13.32 21.29 15.11
CA ASP A 167 -14.20 21.82 16.19
C ASP A 167 -14.55 20.77 17.27
N GLY A 168 -13.56 19.97 17.66
CA GLY A 168 -13.72 18.93 18.68
C GLY A 168 -14.48 17.68 18.24
N ARG A 169 -14.83 17.56 16.95
CA ARG A 169 -15.52 16.39 16.38
C ARG A 169 -14.65 15.70 15.33
N VAL A 170 -14.68 14.39 15.30
CA VAL A 170 -14.07 13.62 14.22
C VAL A 170 -14.89 13.85 12.95
N VAL A 171 -14.24 14.27 11.86
CA VAL A 171 -14.87 14.53 10.55
C VAL A 171 -14.40 13.56 9.47
N THR A 172 -13.23 12.95 9.62
CA THR A 172 -12.70 11.94 8.70
C THR A 172 -11.85 10.91 9.44
N LEU A 173 -11.96 9.66 9.04
CA LEU A 173 -11.10 8.55 9.47
C LEU A 173 -10.40 7.96 8.25
N ILE A 174 -9.13 7.60 8.41
CA ILE A 174 -8.33 6.88 7.40
C ILE A 174 -7.70 5.66 8.05
N ALA A 175 -7.84 4.51 7.40
CA ALA A 175 -7.14 3.28 7.76
C ALA A 175 -6.31 2.80 6.57
N PRO A 176 -4.97 3.04 6.56
CA PRO A 176 -4.08 2.55 5.51
C PRO A 176 -3.81 1.04 5.68
N HIS A 177 -3.91 0.31 4.56
CA HIS A 177 -3.48 -1.08 4.46
C HIS A 177 -2.52 -1.22 3.28
N VAL A 178 -1.23 -0.96 3.52
CA VAL A 178 -0.17 -0.87 2.50
C VAL A 178 -0.46 0.27 1.51
N ASP A 179 -0.78 -0.06 0.26
CA ASP A 179 -1.16 0.85 -0.82
C ASP A 179 -2.66 1.18 -0.86
N ASP A 180 -3.50 0.38 -0.21
CA ASP A 180 -4.95 0.58 -0.11
C ASP A 180 -5.32 1.48 1.08
N LEU A 181 -6.12 2.52 0.84
CA LEU A 181 -6.65 3.41 1.87
C LEU A 181 -8.16 3.27 1.97
N MET A 182 -8.66 2.84 3.11
CA MET A 182 -10.05 3.01 3.48
C MET A 182 -10.24 4.40 4.08
N VAL A 183 -11.09 5.21 3.47
CA VAL A 183 -11.36 6.58 3.90
C VAL A 183 -12.86 6.75 4.14
N THR A 184 -13.21 7.29 5.30
CA THR A 184 -14.61 7.56 5.63
C THR A 184 -14.74 8.88 6.38
N GLY A 185 -15.82 9.61 6.13
CA GLY A 185 -16.05 10.92 6.76
C GLY A 185 -17.16 11.72 6.10
N GLU A 186 -17.31 12.95 6.55
CA GLU A 186 -18.19 13.94 5.92
C GLU A 186 -17.70 14.24 4.51
N LEU A 187 -18.61 14.37 3.53
CA LEU A 187 -18.31 14.50 2.11
C LEU A 187 -17.28 15.62 1.83
N ASP A 188 -17.51 16.80 2.38
CA ASP A 188 -16.63 17.96 2.14
C ASP A 188 -15.24 17.72 2.72
N SER A 189 -15.16 17.09 3.90
CA SER A 189 -13.89 16.75 4.56
C SER A 189 -13.13 15.69 3.76
N VAL A 190 -13.80 14.64 3.29
CA VAL A 190 -13.19 13.58 2.45
C VAL A 190 -12.65 14.18 1.15
N ASN A 191 -13.41 15.05 0.48
CA ASN A 191 -12.98 15.72 -0.73
C ASN A 191 -11.74 16.61 -0.50
N TRP A 192 -11.75 17.39 0.58
CA TRP A 192 -10.62 18.23 0.94
C TRP A 192 -9.36 17.37 1.25
N VAL A 193 -9.50 16.33 2.04
CA VAL A 193 -8.40 15.40 2.36
C VAL A 193 -7.81 14.77 1.10
N ARG A 194 -8.66 14.35 0.16
CA ARG A 194 -8.23 13.78 -1.12
C ARG A 194 -7.33 14.74 -1.89
N GLU A 195 -7.71 16.00 -2.00
CA GLU A 195 -6.91 17.00 -2.69
C GLU A 195 -5.59 17.30 -1.95
N GLN A 196 -5.58 17.29 -0.61
CA GLN A 196 -4.36 17.46 0.16
C GLN A 196 -3.37 16.30 -0.03
N ILE A 197 -3.86 15.07 -0.10
CA ILE A 197 -3.02 13.88 -0.36
C ILE A 197 -2.51 13.89 -1.80
N ARG A 198 -3.34 14.25 -2.78
CA ARG A 198 -2.97 14.32 -4.21
C ARG A 198 -1.82 15.28 -4.50
N GLN A 199 -1.66 16.32 -3.71
CA GLN A 199 -0.54 17.26 -3.84
C GLN A 199 0.81 16.63 -3.43
N ARG A 200 0.81 15.50 -2.73
CA ARG A 200 1.98 14.87 -2.11
C ARG A 200 2.24 13.44 -2.59
N LEU A 201 1.19 12.72 -2.95
CA LEU A 201 1.24 11.32 -3.38
C LEU A 201 0.36 11.10 -4.62
N GLU A 202 0.81 10.20 -5.48
CA GLU A 202 -0.01 9.75 -6.61
C GLU A 202 -1.06 8.75 -6.10
N ILE A 203 -2.30 9.22 -5.91
CA ILE A 203 -3.43 8.39 -5.52
C ILE A 203 -4.45 8.25 -6.65
N GLU A 204 -5.08 7.09 -6.72
CA GLU A 204 -6.24 6.80 -7.55
C GLU A 204 -7.47 6.63 -6.65
N ASP A 205 -8.52 7.37 -6.96
CA ASP A 205 -9.83 7.20 -6.30
C ASP A 205 -10.59 6.08 -7.02
N LEU A 206 -10.83 4.99 -6.32
CA LEU A 206 -11.54 3.82 -6.82
C LEU A 206 -13.06 3.89 -6.56
N GLY A 207 -13.54 5.01 -6.02
CA GLY A 207 -14.94 5.21 -5.66
C GLY A 207 -15.33 4.59 -4.34
N ASP A 208 -16.55 4.06 -4.27
CA ASP A 208 -17.08 3.42 -3.07
C ASP A 208 -16.29 2.17 -2.70
N LEU A 209 -16.08 1.97 -1.39
CA LEU A 209 -15.37 0.80 -0.88
C LEU A 209 -16.24 -0.46 -1.07
N CYS A 210 -15.89 -1.26 -2.08
CA CYS A 210 -16.57 -2.53 -2.37
C CYS A 210 -15.76 -3.77 -1.94
N PHE A 211 -14.46 -3.62 -1.74
CA PHE A 211 -13.56 -4.70 -1.33
C PHE A 211 -12.39 -4.14 -0.52
N TYR A 212 -12.14 -4.72 0.66
CA TYR A 212 -11.02 -4.30 1.51
C TYR A 212 -10.56 -5.44 2.43
N MET A 213 -9.25 -5.63 2.56
CA MET A 213 -8.64 -6.67 3.40
C MET A 213 -9.23 -8.07 3.16
N GLY A 214 -9.51 -8.42 1.91
CA GLY A 214 -10.09 -9.73 1.56
C GLY A 214 -11.60 -9.87 1.82
N CYS A 215 -12.26 -8.80 2.21
CA CYS A 215 -13.71 -8.76 2.46
C CYS A 215 -14.45 -8.00 1.36
N GLU A 216 -15.53 -8.55 0.89
CA GLU A 216 -16.56 -7.86 0.09
C GLU A 216 -17.34 -6.93 1.02
N VAL A 217 -17.53 -5.68 0.62
CA VAL A 217 -18.26 -4.66 1.38
C VAL A 217 -19.45 -4.21 0.54
N THR A 218 -20.66 -4.28 1.11
CA THR A 218 -21.88 -3.76 0.48
C THR A 218 -22.61 -2.84 1.43
N ARG A 219 -23.09 -1.71 0.92
CA ARG A 219 -23.75 -0.68 1.73
C ARG A 219 -25.21 -0.49 1.31
N ASP A 220 -26.10 -0.41 2.29
CA ASP A 220 -27.45 0.09 2.14
C ASP A 220 -27.60 1.37 2.99
N ARG A 221 -27.64 2.53 2.31
CA ARG A 221 -27.76 3.83 3.00
C ARG A 221 -29.13 4.02 3.63
N HIS A 222 -30.20 3.50 3.02
CA HIS A 222 -31.56 3.62 3.54
C HIS A 222 -31.71 2.83 4.84
N ALA A 223 -31.19 1.61 4.86
CA ALA A 223 -31.18 0.76 6.06
C ALA A 223 -30.08 1.14 7.04
N ARG A 224 -29.16 2.06 6.69
CA ARG A 224 -27.96 2.42 7.47
C ARG A 224 -27.14 1.19 7.86
N THR A 225 -26.95 0.27 6.90
CA THR A 225 -26.19 -0.97 7.12
C THR A 225 -25.03 -1.08 6.17
N ILE A 226 -23.95 -1.68 6.67
CA ILE A 226 -22.82 -2.13 5.87
C ILE A 226 -22.60 -3.61 6.16
N THR A 227 -22.62 -4.42 5.10
CA THR A 227 -22.44 -5.87 5.19
C THR A 227 -21.04 -6.24 4.72
N ILE A 228 -20.35 -7.07 5.50
CA ILE A 228 -19.03 -7.61 5.17
C ILE A 228 -19.17 -9.10 4.87
N ARG A 229 -18.60 -9.57 3.76
CA ARG A 229 -18.62 -10.97 3.33
C ARG A 229 -17.24 -11.42 2.88
N GLN A 230 -16.98 -12.71 2.98
CA GLN A 230 -15.76 -13.37 2.46
C GLN A 230 -16.13 -14.54 1.53
N THR A 231 -17.06 -14.31 0.64
CA THR A 231 -17.64 -15.36 -0.22
C THR A 231 -16.58 -16.07 -1.06
N ALA A 232 -15.66 -15.30 -1.67
CA ALA A 232 -14.59 -15.86 -2.49
C ALA A 232 -13.63 -16.74 -1.66
N TYR A 233 -13.28 -16.29 -0.45
CA TYR A 233 -12.44 -17.05 0.46
C TYR A 233 -13.11 -18.36 0.92
N VAL A 234 -14.38 -18.30 1.31
CA VAL A 234 -15.15 -19.49 1.71
C VAL A 234 -15.21 -20.52 0.58
N LYS A 235 -15.53 -20.08 -0.64
CA LYS A 235 -15.54 -20.95 -1.83
C LYS A 235 -14.19 -21.61 -2.09
N GLU A 236 -13.10 -20.85 -1.97
CA GLU A 236 -11.74 -21.42 -2.15
C GLU A 236 -11.39 -22.45 -1.06
N VAL A 237 -11.79 -22.20 0.19
CA VAL A 237 -11.62 -23.16 1.29
C VAL A 237 -12.42 -24.44 1.01
N CYS A 238 -13.71 -24.31 0.65
CA CYS A 238 -14.56 -25.46 0.29
C CYS A 238 -13.94 -26.29 -0.85
N ARG A 239 -13.52 -25.62 -1.94
CA ARG A 239 -12.84 -26.28 -3.06
C ARG A 239 -11.57 -27.01 -2.65
N ARG A 240 -10.76 -26.41 -1.76
CA ARG A 240 -9.47 -26.98 -1.30
C ARG A 240 -9.66 -28.20 -0.41
N TYR A 241 -10.70 -28.23 0.38
CA TYR A 241 -10.97 -29.30 1.34
C TYR A 241 -12.10 -30.25 0.93
N GLY A 242 -12.67 -30.08 -0.27
CA GLY A 242 -13.68 -30.98 -0.83
C GLY A 242 -14.99 -30.99 -0.05
N THR A 243 -15.40 -29.84 0.45
CA THR A 243 -16.62 -29.65 1.26
C THR A 243 -17.71 -28.90 0.47
N GLU A 244 -17.80 -29.13 -0.87
CA GLU A 244 -18.86 -28.59 -1.73
C GLU A 244 -20.20 -29.27 -1.49
#